data_a8647b8475ba14e1ee59923c20f0d667
#
_entry.id   a8647b8475ba14e1ee59923c20f0d667
#
_cell.length_a   1.000
_cell.length_b   1.000
_cell.length_c   1.000
_cell.angle_alpha   90.00
_cell.angle_beta   90.00
_cell.angle_gamma   90.00
#
_symmetry.space_group_name_H-M   'P 1'
#
loop_
_entity.id
_entity.type
_entity.pdbx_description
1 polymer ?
#
loop_
_entity_poly.entity_id
_entity_poly.type
_entity_poly.pdbx_seq_one_letter_code
_entity_poly.pdbx_strand_id
1 'polypeptide(L)'
;MSPEAFPKGFHVRKTIAFALVLALLLPIAVFWGWLVLSPKPPLLDGVPFSPLVLDRDGNLLRLGLSEDEKYRVRIRLNEVAPEMVRAVLLYEDRHFYRHPGVNPLSLLRASAGMLGGARRMGGSTITMQVARLRLGLSTTTLSGKFAQMARALQYEYHYDKGEIL
;
A
#
# COMPACT_ATOMS: atom_id res chain seq x y z
N MET A 1 25.25 -4.42 -62.40
CA MET A 1 24.33 -3.86 -61.40
C MET A 1 24.44 -4.72 -60.14
N SER A 2 25.23 -4.28 -59.17
CA SER A 2 25.47 -5.03 -57.93
C SER A 2 24.32 -4.74 -56.96
N PRO A 3 23.74 -5.75 -56.27
CA PRO A 3 22.72 -5.51 -55.28
C PRO A 3 23.38 -4.86 -54.05
N GLU A 4 22.90 -3.69 -53.69
CA GLU A 4 23.32 -2.97 -52.49
C GLU A 4 23.01 -3.82 -51.24
N ALA A 5 24.05 -4.23 -50.54
CA ALA A 5 23.93 -4.97 -49.28
C ALA A 5 23.43 -4.01 -48.18
N PHE A 6 22.19 -4.17 -47.77
CA PHE A 6 21.63 -3.48 -46.59
C PHE A 6 22.52 -3.71 -45.36
N PRO A 7 22.87 -2.67 -44.60
CA PRO A 7 23.77 -2.79 -43.46
C PRO A 7 23.15 -3.70 -42.37
N LYS A 8 23.77 -4.86 -42.15
CA LYS A 8 23.34 -5.87 -41.13
C LYS A 8 23.16 -5.31 -39.72
N GLY A 9 23.72 -4.14 -39.40
CA GLY A 9 23.61 -3.49 -38.12
C GLY A 9 22.23 -2.85 -37.84
N PHE A 10 21.40 -2.58 -38.83
CA PHE A 10 20.10 -1.93 -38.66
C PHE A 10 19.05 -2.86 -38.02
N HIS A 11 19.06 -4.12 -38.41
CA HIS A 11 18.16 -5.13 -37.84
C HIS A 11 18.51 -5.45 -36.38
N VAL A 12 19.78 -5.56 -36.04
CA VAL A 12 20.26 -5.84 -34.67
C VAL A 12 19.83 -4.72 -33.69
N ARG A 13 19.99 -3.45 -34.08
CA ARG A 13 19.59 -2.31 -33.26
C ARG A 13 18.06 -2.28 -33.00
N LYS A 14 17.24 -2.61 -34.00
CA LYS A 14 15.79 -2.71 -33.85
C LYS A 14 15.39 -3.86 -32.92
N THR A 15 16.03 -5.01 -33.05
CA THR A 15 15.76 -6.17 -32.19
C THR A 15 16.13 -5.87 -30.72
N ILE A 16 17.29 -5.23 -30.50
CA ILE A 16 17.70 -4.81 -29.15
C ILE A 16 16.71 -3.79 -28.56
N ALA A 17 16.33 -2.77 -29.33
CA ALA A 17 15.36 -1.76 -28.88
C ALA A 17 14.01 -2.42 -28.56
N PHE A 18 13.52 -3.33 -29.39
CA PHE A 18 12.29 -4.08 -29.14
C PHE A 18 12.38 -4.94 -27.87
N ALA A 19 13.49 -5.66 -27.69
CA ALA A 19 13.72 -6.46 -26.49
C ALA A 19 13.76 -5.61 -25.21
N LEU A 20 14.37 -4.42 -25.25
CA LEU A 20 14.39 -3.48 -24.12
C LEU A 20 13.00 -2.94 -23.80
N VAL A 21 12.23 -2.59 -24.82
CA VAL A 21 10.82 -2.15 -24.62
C VAL A 21 9.98 -3.27 -24.03
N LEU A 22 10.10 -4.49 -24.54
CA LEU A 22 9.38 -5.65 -24.03
C LEU A 22 9.79 -5.96 -22.58
N ALA A 23 11.08 -5.91 -22.25
CA ALA A 23 11.59 -6.12 -20.89
C ALA A 23 11.07 -5.07 -19.90
N LEU A 24 10.78 -3.85 -20.37
CA LEU A 24 10.18 -2.80 -19.55
C LEU A 24 8.67 -2.96 -19.41
N LEU A 25 7.96 -3.28 -20.49
CA LEU A 25 6.50 -3.32 -20.48
C LEU A 25 5.93 -4.60 -19.89
N LEU A 26 6.61 -5.75 -20.07
CA LEU A 26 6.15 -7.04 -19.61
C LEU A 26 5.94 -7.09 -18.07
N PRO A 27 6.87 -6.65 -17.22
CA PRO A 27 6.67 -6.62 -15.78
C PRO A 27 5.49 -5.73 -15.36
N ILE A 28 5.31 -4.61 -16.05
CA ILE A 28 4.19 -3.69 -15.81
C ILE A 28 2.86 -4.39 -16.15
N ALA A 29 2.79 -5.04 -17.32
CA ALA A 29 1.59 -5.76 -17.74
C ALA A 29 1.27 -6.94 -16.81
N VAL A 30 2.28 -7.69 -16.37
CA VAL A 30 2.14 -8.79 -15.41
C VAL A 30 1.63 -8.25 -14.07
N PHE A 31 2.19 -7.14 -13.58
CA PHE A 31 1.74 -6.51 -12.34
C PHE A 31 0.29 -6.01 -12.43
N TRP A 32 -0.07 -5.36 -13.52
CA TRP A 32 -1.45 -4.92 -13.78
C TRP A 32 -2.41 -6.11 -13.89
N GLY A 33 -2.03 -7.16 -14.62
CA GLY A 33 -2.81 -8.40 -14.69
C GLY A 33 -3.03 -9.01 -13.32
N TRP A 34 -1.97 -9.09 -12.51
CA TRP A 34 -2.08 -9.55 -11.14
C TRP A 34 -3.02 -8.67 -10.31
N LEU A 35 -2.92 -7.34 -10.42
CA LEU A 35 -3.75 -6.39 -9.66
C LEU A 35 -5.24 -6.55 -9.99
N VAL A 36 -5.58 -6.67 -11.29
CA VAL A 36 -6.96 -6.81 -11.77
C VAL A 36 -7.55 -8.19 -11.44
N LEU A 37 -6.75 -9.25 -11.56
CA LEU A 37 -7.22 -10.63 -11.36
C LEU A 37 -7.14 -11.09 -9.90
N SER A 38 -6.42 -10.33 -9.04
CA SER A 38 -6.31 -10.70 -7.63
C SER A 38 -7.63 -10.46 -6.89
N PRO A 39 -8.01 -11.36 -5.97
CA PRO A 39 -9.21 -11.17 -5.17
C PRO A 39 -9.09 -9.93 -4.27
N LYS A 40 -10.24 -9.36 -3.94
CA LYS A 40 -10.32 -8.24 -2.97
C LYS A 40 -9.70 -8.68 -1.64
N PRO A 41 -8.66 -7.99 -1.13
CA PRO A 41 -8.01 -8.37 0.10
C PRO A 41 -8.91 -8.08 1.31
N PRO A 42 -8.83 -8.85 2.42
CA PRO A 42 -9.65 -8.61 3.60
C PRO A 42 -9.27 -7.29 4.27
N LEU A 43 -10.23 -6.42 4.53
CA LEU A 43 -10.01 -5.16 5.25
C LEU A 43 -10.37 -5.29 6.74
N LEU A 44 -11.60 -5.65 7.05
CA LEU A 44 -12.08 -5.86 8.43
C LEU A 44 -12.45 -7.31 8.72
N ASP A 45 -12.55 -8.16 7.69
CA ASP A 45 -12.93 -9.56 7.84
C ASP A 45 -11.96 -10.30 8.76
N GLY A 46 -12.49 -11.01 9.77
CA GLY A 46 -11.69 -11.73 10.75
C GLY A 46 -10.92 -10.84 11.74
N VAL A 47 -11.22 -9.54 11.81
CA VAL A 47 -10.72 -8.70 12.92
C VAL A 47 -11.58 -8.96 14.16
N PRO A 48 -11.00 -9.45 15.27
CA PRO A 48 -11.77 -9.61 16.50
C PRO A 48 -12.05 -8.23 17.11
N PHE A 49 -13.33 -7.92 17.32
CA PHE A 49 -13.76 -6.71 17.99
C PHE A 49 -14.11 -7.00 19.45
N SER A 50 -13.99 -5.98 20.28
CA SER A 50 -14.34 -6.03 21.70
C SER A 50 -15.86 -6.15 21.90
N PRO A 51 -16.34 -7.01 22.81
CA PRO A 51 -17.73 -7.03 23.19
C PRO A 51 -18.09 -5.76 23.96
N LEU A 52 -19.19 -5.12 23.56
CA LEU A 52 -19.75 -3.94 24.20
C LEU A 52 -20.99 -4.33 24.99
N VAL A 53 -21.04 -3.95 26.26
CA VAL A 53 -22.24 -4.03 27.07
C VAL A 53 -22.82 -2.63 27.17
N LEU A 54 -24.03 -2.45 26.65
CA LEU A 54 -24.73 -1.17 26.63
C LEU A 54 -25.95 -1.23 27.55
N ASP A 55 -26.36 -0.10 28.08
CA ASP A 55 -27.65 0.02 28.77
C ASP A 55 -28.79 0.11 27.73
N ARG A 56 -30.02 0.19 28.21
CA ARG A 56 -31.21 0.31 27.36
C ARG A 56 -31.24 1.59 26.51
N ASP A 57 -30.50 2.60 26.90
CA ASP A 57 -30.45 3.89 26.26
C ASP A 57 -29.22 4.00 25.31
N GLY A 58 -28.45 2.90 25.19
CA GLY A 58 -27.26 2.82 24.30
C GLY A 58 -25.98 3.34 24.93
N ASN A 59 -25.95 3.69 26.22
CA ASN A 59 -24.73 4.13 26.88
C ASN A 59 -23.83 2.95 27.23
N LEU A 60 -22.54 3.14 27.09
CA LEU A 60 -21.53 2.11 27.34
C LEU A 60 -21.43 1.81 28.86
N LEU A 61 -21.80 0.60 29.25
CA LEU A 61 -21.63 0.10 30.64
C LEU A 61 -20.29 -0.62 30.79
N ARG A 62 -19.89 -1.40 29.82
CA ARG A 62 -18.62 -2.17 29.85
C ARG A 62 -18.06 -2.41 28.48
N LEU A 63 -16.74 -2.28 28.36
CA LEU A 63 -15.93 -2.69 27.22
C LEU A 63 -15.11 -3.91 27.62
N GLY A 64 -15.29 -5.04 26.93
CA GLY A 64 -14.49 -6.25 27.10
C GLY A 64 -13.23 -6.24 26.24
N LEU A 65 -12.33 -7.18 26.47
CA LEU A 65 -11.23 -7.45 25.56
C LEU A 65 -11.74 -8.28 24.38
N SER A 66 -11.13 -8.05 23.20
CA SER A 66 -11.31 -8.92 22.05
C SER A 66 -10.60 -10.27 22.27
N GLU A 67 -10.83 -11.26 21.40
CA GLU A 67 -10.23 -12.59 21.50
C GLU A 67 -8.69 -12.55 21.50
N ASP A 68 -8.08 -11.52 20.90
CA ASP A 68 -6.63 -11.29 20.89
C ASP A 68 -6.18 -10.26 21.96
N GLU A 69 -6.95 -10.13 23.05
CA GLU A 69 -6.64 -9.33 24.22
C GLU A 69 -6.41 -7.84 23.96
N LYS A 70 -7.15 -7.25 23.01
CA LYS A 70 -7.08 -5.83 22.67
C LYS A 70 -8.43 -5.15 22.81
N TYR A 71 -8.41 -3.84 23.03
CA TYR A 71 -9.61 -3.02 22.95
C TYR A 71 -9.78 -2.52 21.52
N ARG A 72 -10.83 -2.99 20.82
CA ARG A 72 -11.20 -2.56 19.47
C ARG A 72 -12.68 -2.36 19.36
N VAL A 73 -13.09 -1.14 19.19
CA VAL A 73 -14.49 -0.78 18.92
C VAL A 73 -14.61 -0.41 17.46
N ARG A 74 -15.58 -1.01 16.78
CA ARG A 74 -15.88 -0.65 15.40
C ARG A 74 -16.67 0.65 15.39
N ILE A 75 -16.11 1.67 14.80
CA ILE A 75 -16.75 2.97 14.58
C ILE A 75 -16.65 3.33 13.10
N ARG A 76 -17.51 4.23 12.65
CA ARG A 76 -17.44 4.79 11.30
C ARG A 76 -16.50 6.00 11.29
N LEU A 77 -15.88 6.29 10.15
CA LEU A 77 -14.98 7.43 10.04
C LEU A 77 -15.66 8.77 10.38
N ASN A 78 -16.95 8.92 10.06
CA ASN A 78 -17.73 10.12 10.40
C ASN A 78 -18.08 10.24 11.90
N GLU A 79 -17.85 9.20 12.68
CA GLU A 79 -18.01 9.18 14.15
C GLU A 79 -16.69 9.54 14.87
N VAL A 80 -15.58 9.62 14.13
CA VAL A 80 -14.28 10.04 14.66
C VAL A 80 -14.17 11.56 14.63
N ALA A 81 -13.67 12.16 15.71
CA ALA A 81 -13.43 13.60 15.76
C ALA A 81 -12.55 14.06 14.59
N PRO A 82 -12.95 15.08 13.81
CA PRO A 82 -12.18 15.54 12.64
C PRO A 82 -10.75 15.93 12.96
N GLU A 83 -10.50 16.41 14.18
CA GLU A 83 -9.17 16.76 14.68
C GLU A 83 -8.27 15.53 14.79
N MET A 84 -8.83 14.41 15.26
CA MET A 84 -8.09 13.14 15.37
C MET A 84 -7.72 12.62 13.97
N VAL A 85 -8.67 12.62 13.04
CA VAL A 85 -8.41 12.24 11.65
C VAL A 85 -7.29 13.11 11.05
N ARG A 86 -7.36 14.43 11.24
CA ARG A 86 -6.32 15.36 10.78
C ARG A 86 -4.97 15.10 11.43
N ALA A 87 -4.93 14.83 12.73
CA ALA A 87 -3.68 14.55 13.45
C ALA A 87 -3.02 13.27 12.93
N VAL A 88 -3.80 12.19 12.74
CA VAL A 88 -3.28 10.93 12.18
C VAL A 88 -2.73 11.14 10.77
N LEU A 89 -3.48 11.81 9.90
CA LEU A 89 -3.03 12.10 8.54
C LEU A 89 -1.76 12.94 8.51
N LEU A 90 -1.66 13.98 9.33
CA LEU A 90 -0.47 14.84 9.39
C LEU A 90 0.77 14.09 9.88
N TYR A 91 0.59 13.20 10.84
CA TYR A 91 1.69 12.47 11.46
C TYR A 91 2.14 11.28 10.61
N GLU A 92 1.19 10.45 10.16
CA GLU A 92 1.48 9.17 9.47
C GLU A 92 1.61 9.34 7.96
N ASP A 93 0.72 10.14 7.33
CA ASP A 93 0.65 10.23 5.88
C ASP A 93 0.00 11.52 5.38
N ARG A 94 0.74 12.61 5.47
CA ARG A 94 0.25 13.96 5.10
C ARG A 94 -0.36 14.05 3.69
N HIS A 95 0.04 13.18 2.77
CA HIS A 95 -0.42 13.17 1.39
C HIS A 95 -1.33 11.99 1.07
N PHE A 96 -1.94 11.37 2.08
CA PHE A 96 -2.76 10.17 1.97
C PHE A 96 -3.73 10.18 0.78
N TYR A 97 -4.47 11.26 0.59
CA TYR A 97 -5.44 11.39 -0.51
C TYR A 97 -4.82 11.67 -1.90
N ARG A 98 -3.49 11.81 -2.01
CA ARG A 98 -2.82 12.23 -3.26
C ARG A 98 -1.99 11.14 -3.91
N HIS A 99 -1.87 9.97 -3.31
CA HIS A 99 -1.10 8.86 -3.86
C HIS A 99 -1.91 7.55 -3.82
N PRO A 100 -1.62 6.58 -4.69
CA PRO A 100 -2.32 5.30 -4.80
C PRO A 100 -1.76 4.24 -3.82
N GLY A 101 -1.71 4.55 -2.53
CA GLY A 101 -1.23 3.63 -1.49
C GLY A 101 0.27 3.64 -1.22
N VAL A 102 1.06 4.08 -2.17
CA VAL A 102 2.53 4.26 -2.03
C VAL A 102 2.87 5.69 -2.39
N ASN A 103 3.67 6.36 -1.55
CA ASN A 103 4.15 7.71 -1.81
C ASN A 103 5.61 7.68 -2.29
N PRO A 104 5.89 7.84 -3.61
CA PRO A 104 7.24 7.75 -4.15
C PRO A 104 8.20 8.79 -3.56
N LEU A 105 7.71 10.00 -3.30
CA LEU A 105 8.53 11.08 -2.73
C LEU A 105 8.95 10.77 -1.30
N SER A 106 8.06 10.15 -0.50
CA SER A 106 8.38 9.72 0.86
C SER A 106 9.37 8.56 0.87
N LEU A 107 9.25 7.61 -0.07
CA LEU A 107 10.21 6.53 -0.24
C LEU A 107 11.58 7.06 -0.64
N LEU A 108 11.65 7.96 -1.62
CA LEU A 108 12.91 8.57 -2.06
C LEU A 108 13.58 9.34 -0.92
N ARG A 109 12.82 10.11 -0.16
CA ARG A 109 13.32 10.86 1.01
C ARG A 109 13.84 9.92 2.10
N ALA A 110 13.10 8.84 2.39
CA ALA A 110 13.53 7.84 3.38
C ALA A 110 14.81 7.11 2.94
N SER A 111 14.94 6.76 1.65
CA SER A 111 16.15 6.13 1.09
C SER A 111 17.36 7.07 1.14
N ALA A 112 17.19 8.35 0.78
CA ALA A 112 18.24 9.35 0.85
C ALA A 112 18.69 9.61 2.31
N GLY A 113 17.73 9.65 3.26
CA GLY A 113 18.02 9.79 4.69
C GLY A 113 18.82 8.61 5.25
N MET A 114 18.54 7.39 4.80
CA MET A 114 19.32 6.20 5.21
C MET A 114 20.77 6.26 4.73
N LEU A 115 21.02 6.75 3.52
CA LEU A 115 22.37 6.93 2.97
C LEU A 115 23.12 8.04 3.67
N GLY A 116 22.44 9.10 4.13
CA GLY A 116 23.00 10.24 4.82
C GLY A 116 23.16 10.07 6.34
N GLY A 117 22.90 8.87 6.91
CA GLY A 117 22.97 8.63 8.36
C GLY A 117 21.91 9.36 9.20
N ALA A 118 20.90 9.94 8.56
CA ALA A 118 19.81 10.62 9.24
C ALA A 118 18.89 9.63 9.97
N ARG A 119 18.29 10.08 11.08
CA ARG A 119 17.28 9.31 11.82
C ARG A 119 16.20 8.81 10.87
N ARG A 120 15.79 7.53 11.01
CA ARG A 120 14.79 6.87 10.16
C ARG A 120 13.54 7.75 10.00
N MET A 121 13.42 8.40 8.86
CA MET A 121 12.20 9.10 8.47
C MET A 121 11.18 8.10 7.95
N GLY A 122 9.93 8.19 8.43
CA GLY A 122 8.86 7.30 8.01
C GLY A 122 8.58 7.41 6.51
N GLY A 123 8.83 6.33 5.78
CA GLY A 123 8.52 6.24 4.33
C GLY A 123 7.29 5.39 4.05
N SER A 124 6.60 4.90 5.08
CA SER A 124 5.41 4.04 4.95
C SER A 124 4.15 4.89 5.01
N THR A 125 3.22 4.64 4.09
CA THR A 125 1.89 5.25 4.06
C THR A 125 0.93 4.52 4.98
N ILE A 126 -0.25 5.10 5.26
CA ILE A 126 -1.33 4.45 6.00
C ILE A 126 -1.74 3.14 5.31
N THR A 127 -1.96 3.16 3.99
CA THR A 127 -2.33 1.95 3.23
C THR A 127 -1.26 0.86 3.32
N MET A 128 0.02 1.21 3.30
CA MET A 128 1.12 0.26 3.53
C MET A 128 1.06 -0.35 4.94
N GLN A 129 0.70 0.44 5.95
CA GLN A 129 0.53 -0.04 7.33
C GLN A 129 -0.67 -0.98 7.44
N VAL A 130 -1.81 -0.64 6.83
CA VAL A 130 -2.99 -1.52 6.76
C VAL A 130 -2.62 -2.85 6.10
N ALA A 131 -1.99 -2.83 4.92
CA ALA A 131 -1.56 -4.04 4.23
C ALA A 131 -0.65 -4.92 5.10
N ARG A 132 0.31 -4.31 5.82
CA ARG A 132 1.20 -5.04 6.74
C ARG A 132 0.44 -5.71 7.87
N LEU A 133 -0.44 -4.96 8.53
CA LEU A 133 -1.18 -5.45 9.70
C LEU A 133 -2.17 -6.54 9.33
N ARG A 134 -2.89 -6.34 8.20
CA ARG A 134 -3.93 -7.28 7.76
C ARG A 134 -3.40 -8.58 7.19
N LEU A 135 -2.25 -8.55 6.54
CA LEU A 135 -1.64 -9.71 5.88
C LEU A 135 -0.44 -10.27 6.65
N GLY A 136 -0.14 -9.77 7.85
CA GLY A 136 0.97 -10.26 8.68
C GLY A 136 2.34 -10.13 8.01
N LEU A 137 2.54 -9.09 7.17
CA LEU A 137 3.75 -8.98 6.35
C LEU A 137 4.96 -8.58 7.21
N SER A 138 6.04 -9.34 7.09
CA SER A 138 7.34 -8.93 7.61
C SER A 138 7.94 -7.86 6.69
N THR A 139 8.39 -6.75 7.27
CA THR A 139 9.01 -5.63 6.54
C THR A 139 10.45 -5.37 6.94
N THR A 140 11.08 -6.36 7.55
CA THR A 140 12.50 -6.31 7.95
C THR A 140 13.44 -6.48 6.75
N THR A 141 12.94 -7.10 5.66
CA THR A 141 13.69 -7.34 4.42
C THR A 141 13.22 -6.41 3.30
N LEU A 142 14.05 -6.21 2.29
CA LEU A 142 13.68 -5.45 1.09
C LEU A 142 12.51 -6.13 0.34
N SER A 143 12.54 -7.46 0.20
CA SER A 143 11.47 -8.22 -0.44
C SER A 143 10.14 -8.06 0.31
N GLY A 144 10.15 -8.10 1.64
CA GLY A 144 8.98 -7.83 2.46
C GLY A 144 8.47 -6.39 2.28
N LYS A 145 9.36 -5.43 2.10
CA LYS A 145 8.98 -4.03 1.81
C LYS A 145 8.34 -3.89 0.43
N PHE A 146 8.87 -4.57 -0.60
CA PHE A 146 8.25 -4.61 -1.93
C PHE A 146 6.88 -5.30 -1.90
N ALA A 147 6.75 -6.42 -1.19
CA ALA A 147 5.46 -7.08 -0.99
C ALA A 147 4.45 -6.16 -0.31
N GLN A 148 4.85 -5.41 0.71
CA GLN A 148 4.01 -4.41 1.37
C GLN A 148 3.53 -3.32 0.40
N MET A 149 4.41 -2.81 -0.46
CA MET A 149 4.05 -1.81 -1.47
C MET A 149 3.06 -2.37 -2.51
N ALA A 150 3.32 -3.56 -3.03
CA ALA A 150 2.43 -4.22 -3.98
C ALA A 150 1.02 -4.46 -3.38
N ARG A 151 0.96 -4.92 -2.12
CA ARG A 151 -0.30 -5.10 -1.39
C ARG A 151 -1.00 -3.78 -1.08
N ALA A 152 -0.26 -2.71 -0.79
CA ALA A 152 -0.86 -1.38 -0.62
C ALA A 152 -1.54 -0.90 -1.91
N LEU A 153 -0.92 -1.10 -3.07
CA LEU A 153 -1.54 -0.81 -4.37
C LEU A 153 -2.78 -1.67 -4.62
N GLN A 154 -2.77 -2.95 -4.20
CA GLN A 154 -3.94 -3.83 -4.28
C GLN A 154 -5.09 -3.32 -3.40
N TYR A 155 -4.83 -2.86 -2.17
CA TYR A 155 -5.86 -2.26 -1.32
C TYR A 155 -6.49 -1.04 -1.99
N GLU A 156 -5.69 -0.12 -2.52
CA GLU A 156 -6.18 1.09 -3.20
C GLU A 156 -6.91 0.82 -4.52
N TYR A 157 -6.67 -0.33 -5.14
CA TYR A 157 -7.43 -0.77 -6.31
C TYR A 157 -8.85 -1.23 -5.93
N HIS A 158 -9.02 -1.83 -4.76
CA HIS A 158 -10.28 -2.45 -4.32
C HIS A 158 -11.08 -1.63 -3.32
N TYR A 159 -10.48 -0.64 -2.67
CA TYR A 159 -11.09 0.16 -1.60
C TYR A 159 -10.85 1.64 -1.84
N ASP A 160 -11.81 2.46 -1.46
CA ASP A 160 -11.60 3.90 -1.45
C ASP A 160 -10.82 4.37 -0.21
N LYS A 161 -10.40 5.63 -0.24
CA LYS A 161 -9.61 6.23 0.85
C LYS A 161 -10.35 6.29 2.18
N GLY A 162 -11.68 6.47 2.13
CA GLY A 162 -12.50 6.50 3.34
C GLY A 162 -12.69 5.14 3.97
N GLU A 163 -12.69 4.07 3.15
CA GLU A 163 -12.73 2.69 3.63
C GLU A 163 -11.40 2.26 4.27
N ILE A 164 -10.27 2.74 3.72
CA ILE A 164 -8.93 2.40 4.22
C ILE A 164 -8.59 3.14 5.51
N LEU A 165 -9.06 4.39 5.69
CA LEU A 165 -8.81 5.24 6.85
C LEU A 165 -9.69 4.88 8.04
#